data_b99a8ac45e4cbbebd2144d43bdae85f8
#
_entry.id   b99a8ac45e4cbbebd2144d43bdae85f8
#
_cell.length_a   1.000
_cell.length_b   1.000
_cell.length_c   1.000
_cell.angle_alpha   90.00
_cell.angle_beta   90.00
_cell.angle_gamma   90.00
#
_symmetry.space_group_name_H-M   'P 1'
#
loop_
_entity.id
_entity.type
_entity.pdbx_description
1 polymer ?
#
loop_
_entity_poly.entity_id
_entity_poly.type
_entity_poly.pdbx_seq_one_letter_code
_entity_poly.pdbx_strand_id
1 'polypeptide(L)'
;IIGEVYLKVDQNLLVNKDVKLEDIREVHSHPMALQQCFEYLEKYNWKLIETEDTALSAKHIHQHKSKHIAAVASKLAAELFDLKIMAPHIHTMKNNYTRFLELQHTDLAQPVIKANKASVNFYTDQSKGSLAKVLTKIAEEDSNLSKLQSFPIPGSDFKYSFHADLEFETKDHFYKVIDSIKPIT
;
A
#
# COMPACT_ATOMS: atom_id res chain seq x y z
N ILE A 1 -12.94 9.29 6.10
CA ILE A 1 -11.47 9.41 6.18
C ILE A 1 -11.17 10.74 6.85
N ILE A 2 -10.35 10.71 7.89
CA ILE A 2 -9.95 11.91 8.65
C ILE A 2 -8.45 12.21 8.53
N GLY A 3 -7.66 11.24 8.06
CA GLY A 3 -6.23 11.38 7.86
C GLY A 3 -5.63 10.22 7.10
N GLU A 4 -4.34 10.33 6.83
CA GLU A 4 -3.54 9.28 6.22
C GLU A 4 -2.11 9.25 6.78
N VAL A 5 -1.54 8.06 6.86
CA VAL A 5 -0.16 7.84 7.30
C VAL A 5 0.56 6.98 6.26
N TYR A 6 1.78 7.37 5.94
CA TYR A 6 2.65 6.63 5.04
C TYR A 6 3.74 5.91 5.84
N LEU A 7 3.77 4.58 5.75
CA LEU A 7 4.82 3.77 6.36
C LEU A 7 5.77 3.26 5.28
N LYS A 8 7.04 3.58 5.41
CA LYS A 8 8.07 3.07 4.50
C LYS A 8 8.21 1.56 4.68
N VAL A 9 8.14 0.83 3.58
CA VAL A 9 8.37 -0.62 3.56
C VAL A 9 9.86 -0.88 3.75
N ASP A 10 10.19 -1.70 4.74
CA ASP A 10 11.57 -2.12 5.04
C ASP A 10 11.60 -3.60 5.36
N GLN A 11 12.01 -4.39 4.37
CA GLN A 11 12.08 -5.84 4.48
C GLN A 11 13.51 -6.29 4.77
N ASN A 12 13.64 -7.17 5.75
CA ASN A 12 14.91 -7.70 6.22
C ASN A 12 14.86 -9.22 6.25
N LEU A 13 15.99 -9.89 6.04
CA LEU A 13 16.12 -11.32 6.23
C LEU A 13 16.40 -11.61 7.70
N LEU A 14 15.49 -12.29 8.37
CA LEU A 14 15.53 -12.58 9.80
C LEU A 14 15.79 -14.07 10.05
N VAL A 15 16.62 -14.36 11.05
CA VAL A 15 16.93 -15.72 11.49
C VAL A 15 17.09 -15.77 13.01
N ASN A 16 17.08 -16.96 13.59
CA ASN A 16 17.53 -17.13 14.99
C ASN A 16 19.02 -16.79 15.13
N LYS A 17 19.44 -16.39 16.34
CA LYS A 17 20.80 -15.82 16.59
C LYS A 17 21.95 -16.72 16.18
N ASP A 18 21.80 -18.04 16.33
CA ASP A 18 22.86 -19.04 16.06
C ASP A 18 22.90 -19.48 14.60
N VAL A 19 22.01 -18.99 13.74
CA VAL A 19 21.91 -19.39 12.34
C VAL A 19 22.89 -18.58 11.50
N LYS A 20 23.57 -19.27 10.59
CA LYS A 20 24.44 -18.69 9.57
C LYS A 20 23.72 -18.70 8.21
N LEU A 21 24.21 -17.89 7.27
CA LEU A 21 23.62 -17.78 5.94
C LEU A 21 23.60 -19.13 5.19
N GLU A 22 24.64 -19.92 5.34
CA GLU A 22 24.80 -21.24 4.75
C GLU A 22 23.85 -22.31 5.29
N ASP A 23 23.28 -22.08 6.47
CA ASP A 23 22.34 -23.00 7.10
C ASP A 23 20.92 -22.86 6.51
N ILE A 24 20.61 -21.73 5.88
CA ILE A 24 19.27 -21.41 5.38
C ILE A 24 18.92 -22.34 4.20
N ARG A 25 17.72 -22.93 4.25
CA ARG A 25 17.14 -23.76 3.21
C ARG A 25 15.81 -23.21 2.71
N GLU A 26 15.07 -22.56 3.60
CA GLU A 26 13.74 -22.02 3.30
C GLU A 26 13.64 -20.57 3.77
N VAL A 27 12.85 -19.78 3.05
CA VAL A 27 12.51 -18.40 3.42
C VAL A 27 10.99 -18.25 3.41
N HIS A 28 10.44 -17.90 4.56
CA HIS A 28 9.00 -17.76 4.79
C HIS A 28 8.59 -16.31 4.86
N SER A 29 7.53 -15.92 4.16
CA SER A 29 6.89 -14.62 4.29
C SER A 29 5.58 -14.52 3.50
N HIS A 30 4.89 -13.39 3.65
CA HIS A 30 3.76 -13.04 2.80
C HIS A 30 4.20 -12.94 1.32
N PRO A 31 3.41 -13.40 0.33
CA PRO A 31 3.77 -13.40 -1.09
C PRO A 31 4.28 -12.06 -1.60
N MET A 32 3.62 -10.96 -1.22
CA MET A 32 4.05 -9.61 -1.62
C MET A 32 5.44 -9.24 -1.09
N ALA A 33 5.79 -9.67 0.13
CA ALA A 33 7.10 -9.38 0.71
C ALA A 33 8.19 -10.21 0.01
N LEU A 34 7.92 -11.47 -0.33
CA LEU A 34 8.82 -12.31 -1.11
C LEU A 34 9.05 -11.69 -2.50
N GLN A 35 7.99 -11.26 -3.17
CA GLN A 35 8.07 -10.62 -4.47
C GLN A 35 8.88 -9.30 -4.42
N GLN A 36 8.67 -8.48 -3.40
CA GLN A 36 9.42 -7.25 -3.20
C GLN A 36 10.91 -7.47 -2.97
N CYS A 37 11.30 -8.66 -2.50
CA CYS A 37 12.70 -9.03 -2.22
C CYS A 37 13.30 -9.98 -3.26
N PHE A 38 12.62 -10.22 -4.37
CA PHE A 38 12.99 -11.25 -5.33
C PHE A 38 14.43 -11.12 -5.83
N GLU A 39 14.91 -9.94 -6.20
CA GLU A 39 16.29 -9.73 -6.68
C GLU A 39 17.38 -10.09 -5.65
N TYR A 40 17.05 -10.04 -4.37
CA TYR A 40 17.96 -10.50 -3.33
C TYR A 40 17.86 -12.02 -3.14
N LEU A 41 16.63 -12.54 -3.10
CA LEU A 41 16.36 -13.95 -2.78
C LEU A 41 16.81 -14.89 -3.90
N GLU A 42 16.69 -14.49 -5.17
CA GLU A 42 17.09 -15.29 -6.35
C GLU A 42 18.60 -15.60 -6.42
N LYS A 43 19.42 -14.88 -5.65
CA LYS A 43 20.87 -15.14 -5.57
C LYS A 43 21.19 -16.44 -4.82
N TYR A 44 20.21 -17.03 -4.17
CA TYR A 44 20.36 -18.21 -3.33
C TYR A 44 19.38 -19.31 -3.77
N ASN A 45 19.80 -20.55 -3.59
CA ASN A 45 18.94 -21.71 -3.88
C ASN A 45 18.04 -22.05 -2.70
N TRP A 46 17.30 -21.06 -2.17
CA TRP A 46 16.36 -21.26 -1.08
C TRP A 46 14.96 -21.54 -1.59
N LYS A 47 14.24 -22.39 -0.88
CA LYS A 47 12.83 -22.61 -1.13
C LYS A 47 12.02 -21.44 -0.54
N LEU A 48 11.26 -20.73 -1.36
CA LEU A 48 10.39 -19.66 -0.91
C LEU A 48 9.04 -20.25 -0.52
N ILE A 49 8.59 -19.99 0.71
CA ILE A 49 7.34 -20.49 1.27
C ILE A 49 6.44 -19.31 1.57
N GLU A 50 5.31 -19.27 0.87
CA GLU A 50 4.28 -18.26 1.10
C GLU A 50 3.52 -18.56 2.38
N THR A 51 3.36 -17.51 3.19
CA THR A 51 2.63 -17.56 4.46
C THR A 51 1.64 -16.40 4.52
N GLU A 52 0.75 -16.45 5.49
CA GLU A 52 -0.33 -15.48 5.65
C GLU A 52 0.19 -14.07 6.01
N ASP A 53 1.29 -13.97 6.78
CA ASP A 53 1.79 -12.69 7.30
C ASP A 53 3.30 -12.71 7.55
N THR A 54 3.96 -11.54 7.36
CA THR A 54 5.41 -11.37 7.55
C THR A 54 5.83 -11.52 9.01
N ALA A 55 5.11 -10.89 9.94
CA ALA A 55 5.44 -10.93 11.37
C ALA A 55 5.11 -12.29 11.98
N LEU A 56 4.05 -12.96 11.51
CA LEU A 56 3.75 -14.34 11.91
C LEU A 56 4.84 -15.31 11.46
N SER A 57 5.43 -15.13 10.29
CA SER A 57 6.59 -15.92 9.85
C SER A 57 7.78 -15.74 10.78
N ALA A 58 8.07 -14.50 11.16
CA ALA A 58 9.13 -14.20 12.14
C ALA A 58 8.83 -14.83 13.50
N LYS A 59 7.61 -14.73 14.00
CA LYS A 59 7.16 -15.38 15.24
C LYS A 59 7.33 -16.90 15.18
N HIS A 60 6.95 -17.51 14.05
CA HIS A 60 7.05 -18.96 13.85
C HIS A 60 8.51 -19.45 13.95
N ILE A 61 9.47 -18.82 13.26
CA ILE A 61 10.87 -19.23 13.31
C ILE A 61 11.46 -19.08 14.71
N HIS A 62 11.05 -18.05 15.47
CA HIS A 62 11.44 -17.84 16.85
C HIS A 62 10.90 -18.95 17.76
N GLN A 63 9.59 -19.22 17.72
CA GLN A 63 8.92 -20.20 18.57
C GLN A 63 9.46 -21.63 18.36
N HIS A 64 9.73 -22.00 17.11
CA HIS A 64 10.22 -23.33 16.76
C HIS A 64 11.76 -23.44 16.80
N LYS A 65 12.47 -22.36 17.17
CA LYS A 65 13.93 -22.28 17.17
C LYS A 65 14.54 -22.84 15.87
N SER A 66 13.91 -22.49 14.74
CA SER A 66 14.27 -23.02 13.43
C SER A 66 15.71 -22.66 13.06
N LYS A 67 16.49 -23.65 12.62
CA LYS A 67 17.89 -23.47 12.23
C LYS A 67 18.11 -23.36 10.72
N HIS A 68 17.10 -23.75 9.92
CA HIS A 68 17.20 -23.80 8.48
C HIS A 68 16.16 -22.91 7.77
N ILE A 69 15.37 -22.16 8.54
CA ILE A 69 14.31 -21.31 8.03
C ILE A 69 14.62 -19.87 8.39
N ALA A 70 14.57 -18.99 7.40
CA ALA A 70 14.59 -17.55 7.56
C ALA A 70 13.19 -16.95 7.33
N ALA A 71 12.94 -15.75 7.83
CA ALA A 71 11.74 -14.99 7.50
C ALA A 71 12.11 -13.65 6.85
N VAL A 72 11.28 -13.19 5.94
CA VAL A 72 11.34 -11.80 5.46
C VAL A 72 10.30 -11.00 6.25
N ALA A 73 10.79 -10.03 7.03
CA ALA A 73 9.91 -9.18 7.84
C ALA A 73 10.57 -7.83 8.20
N SER A 74 9.84 -7.01 8.95
CA SER A 74 10.31 -5.70 9.42
C SER A 74 11.39 -5.82 10.51
N LYS A 75 12.16 -4.74 10.71
CA LYS A 75 13.07 -4.60 11.85
C LYS A 75 12.34 -4.74 13.18
N LEU A 76 11.13 -4.19 13.29
CA LEU A 76 10.29 -4.31 14.49
C LEU A 76 9.98 -5.77 14.83
N ALA A 77 9.70 -6.62 13.83
CA ALA A 77 9.48 -8.04 14.05
C ALA A 77 10.77 -8.74 14.57
N ALA A 78 11.96 -8.33 14.09
CA ALA A 78 13.22 -8.84 14.62
C ALA A 78 13.40 -8.49 16.10
N GLU A 79 13.10 -7.26 16.49
CA GLU A 79 13.18 -6.78 17.88
C GLU A 79 12.17 -7.50 18.79
N LEU A 80 10.91 -7.63 18.35
CA LEU A 80 9.84 -8.28 19.12
C LEU A 80 10.09 -9.77 19.38
N PHE A 81 10.65 -10.46 18.41
CA PHE A 81 10.88 -11.91 18.49
C PHE A 81 12.34 -12.29 18.74
N ASP A 82 13.16 -11.33 19.17
CA ASP A 82 14.58 -11.55 19.51
C ASP A 82 15.36 -12.29 18.40
N LEU A 83 15.10 -11.89 17.14
CA LEU A 83 15.74 -12.46 15.95
C LEU A 83 16.92 -11.60 15.49
N LYS A 84 17.88 -12.25 14.84
CA LYS A 84 19.01 -11.60 14.18
C LYS A 84 18.61 -11.15 12.79
N ILE A 85 18.90 -9.91 12.45
CA ILE A 85 18.85 -9.45 11.07
C ILE A 85 20.11 -9.98 10.35
N MET A 86 19.91 -10.97 9.48
CA MET A 86 20.98 -11.56 8.69
C MET A 86 21.37 -10.65 7.52
N ALA A 87 20.39 -10.06 6.86
CA ALA A 87 20.58 -9.06 5.81
C ALA A 87 19.53 -7.97 5.93
N PRO A 88 19.92 -6.70 6.10
CA PRO A 88 18.99 -5.59 6.17
C PRO A 88 18.59 -5.10 4.77
N HIS A 89 17.42 -4.47 4.69
CA HIS A 89 16.96 -3.73 3.51
C HIS A 89 17.03 -4.51 2.20
N ILE A 90 16.58 -5.78 2.21
CA ILE A 90 16.68 -6.67 1.04
C ILE A 90 15.65 -6.41 -0.06
N HIS A 91 14.66 -5.53 0.16
CA HIS A 91 13.66 -5.17 -0.85
C HIS A 91 14.28 -4.39 -2.01
N THR A 92 13.82 -4.67 -3.23
CA THR A 92 14.32 -4.09 -4.48
C THR A 92 14.04 -2.59 -4.55
N MET A 93 12.78 -2.19 -4.41
CA MET A 93 12.36 -0.80 -4.53
C MET A 93 12.52 -0.04 -3.21
N LYS A 94 13.55 0.79 -3.09
CA LYS A 94 13.88 1.50 -1.84
C LYS A 94 12.88 2.62 -1.47
N ASN A 95 12.13 3.15 -2.45
CA ASN A 95 11.09 4.15 -2.28
C ASN A 95 9.70 3.51 -2.37
N ASN A 96 9.42 2.58 -1.47
CA ASN A 96 8.14 1.89 -1.37
C ASN A 96 7.47 2.22 -0.04
N TYR A 97 6.20 2.64 -0.10
CA TYR A 97 5.42 3.04 1.07
C TYR A 97 4.06 2.37 1.05
N THR A 98 3.60 1.94 2.22
CA THR A 98 2.21 1.57 2.43
C THR A 98 1.45 2.79 2.96
N ARG A 99 0.35 3.15 2.30
CA ARG A 99 -0.56 4.19 2.72
C ARG A 99 -1.64 3.59 3.61
N PHE A 100 -1.79 4.10 4.80
CA PHE A 100 -2.87 3.76 5.73
C PHE A 100 -3.84 4.93 5.82
N LEU A 101 -5.13 4.64 5.74
CA LEU A 101 -6.19 5.63 5.91
C LEU A 101 -6.67 5.62 7.36
N GLU A 102 -6.74 6.78 7.97
CA GLU A 102 -7.37 6.95 9.27
C GLU A 102 -8.87 7.13 9.06
N LEU A 103 -9.65 6.21 9.63
CA LEU A 103 -11.10 6.18 9.50
C LEU A 103 -11.77 6.51 10.84
N GLN A 104 -12.83 7.28 10.78
CA GLN A 104 -13.70 7.54 11.91
C GLN A 104 -15.15 7.27 11.53
N HIS A 105 -15.94 6.75 12.46
CA HIS A 105 -17.37 6.55 12.22
C HIS A 105 -18.05 7.91 11.96
N THR A 106 -18.98 7.96 11.02
CA THR A 106 -19.59 9.20 10.54
C THR A 106 -20.21 10.02 11.69
N ASP A 107 -20.87 9.35 12.62
CA ASP A 107 -21.55 10.02 13.77
C ASP A 107 -20.57 10.65 14.76
N LEU A 108 -19.31 10.22 14.77
CA LEU A 108 -18.26 10.71 15.64
C LEU A 108 -17.28 11.64 14.89
N ALA A 109 -17.37 11.68 13.56
CA ALA A 109 -16.44 12.41 12.73
C ALA A 109 -16.58 13.93 12.95
N GLN A 110 -15.48 14.55 13.34
CA GLN A 110 -15.38 15.99 13.38
C GLN A 110 -14.94 16.52 12.01
N PRO A 111 -15.43 17.68 11.55
CA PRO A 111 -14.98 18.29 10.32
C PRO A 111 -13.46 18.49 10.33
N VAL A 112 -12.77 17.97 9.33
CA VAL A 112 -11.33 18.23 9.13
C VAL A 112 -11.16 19.70 8.73
N ILE A 113 -10.59 20.52 9.62
CA ILE A 113 -10.51 21.98 9.42
C ILE A 113 -9.53 22.33 8.31
N LYS A 114 -8.40 21.64 8.23
CA LYS A 114 -7.32 21.88 7.27
C LYS A 114 -7.17 20.70 6.30
N ALA A 115 -8.29 20.30 5.67
CA ALA A 115 -8.22 19.29 4.64
C ALA A 115 -7.52 19.84 3.39
N ASN A 116 -6.59 19.09 2.84
CA ASN A 116 -5.87 19.36 1.60
C ASN A 116 -5.96 18.20 0.61
N LYS A 117 -6.71 17.15 0.95
CA LYS A 117 -6.96 15.98 0.11
C LYS A 117 -8.37 15.45 0.35
N ALA A 118 -9.01 14.97 -0.71
CA ALA A 118 -10.30 14.30 -0.63
C ALA A 118 -10.34 13.10 -1.56
N SER A 119 -10.92 12.00 -1.05
CA SER A 119 -11.27 10.86 -1.88
C SER A 119 -12.68 11.06 -2.42
N VAL A 120 -12.85 11.09 -3.73
CA VAL A 120 -14.12 11.27 -4.42
C VAL A 120 -14.45 10.04 -5.25
N ASN A 121 -15.74 9.77 -5.38
CA ASN A 121 -16.25 8.77 -6.30
C ASN A 121 -17.16 9.46 -7.30
N PHE A 122 -16.93 9.24 -8.59
CA PHE A 122 -17.74 9.78 -9.66
C PHE A 122 -18.00 8.75 -10.77
N TYR A 123 -18.96 9.03 -11.59
CA TYR A 123 -19.33 8.24 -12.75
C TYR A 123 -19.16 9.10 -14.00
N THR A 124 -18.95 8.48 -15.13
CA THR A 124 -19.00 9.17 -16.44
C THR A 124 -19.94 8.42 -17.34
N ASP A 125 -20.48 9.14 -18.34
CA ASP A 125 -21.15 8.48 -19.44
C ASP A 125 -20.17 7.61 -20.24
N GLN A 126 -20.69 6.80 -21.18
CA GLN A 126 -19.87 5.92 -22.01
C GLN A 126 -19.39 6.60 -23.31
N SER A 127 -19.53 7.92 -23.41
CA SER A 127 -19.07 8.64 -24.60
C SER A 127 -17.54 8.65 -24.69
N LYS A 128 -17.04 8.67 -25.92
CA LYS A 128 -15.60 8.74 -26.16
C LYS A 128 -15.00 10.00 -25.51
N GLY A 129 -14.01 9.80 -24.66
CA GLY A 129 -13.31 10.89 -23.98
C GLY A 129 -14.01 11.44 -22.74
N SER A 130 -15.10 10.83 -22.23
CA SER A 130 -15.80 11.30 -21.04
C SER A 130 -14.87 11.43 -19.82
N LEU A 131 -14.09 10.40 -19.51
CA LEU A 131 -13.10 10.47 -18.43
C LEU A 131 -12.05 11.56 -18.70
N ALA A 132 -11.56 11.68 -19.94
CA ALA A 132 -10.57 12.70 -20.28
C ALA A 132 -11.10 14.13 -20.02
N LYS A 133 -12.38 14.39 -20.31
CA LYS A 133 -13.03 15.68 -20.01
C LYS A 133 -13.03 15.98 -18.51
N VAL A 134 -13.34 14.99 -17.67
CA VAL A 134 -13.29 15.14 -16.20
C VAL A 134 -11.88 15.47 -15.75
N LEU A 135 -10.88 14.71 -16.21
CA LEU A 135 -9.47 14.94 -15.84
C LEU A 135 -8.98 16.31 -16.30
N THR A 136 -9.37 16.75 -17.50
CA THR A 136 -9.04 18.10 -18.00
C THR A 136 -9.63 19.17 -17.09
N LYS A 137 -10.89 19.03 -16.69
CA LYS A 137 -11.55 20.00 -15.79
C LYS A 137 -10.87 20.09 -14.43
N ILE A 138 -10.47 18.96 -13.86
CA ILE A 138 -9.72 18.91 -12.60
C ILE A 138 -8.37 19.66 -12.74
N ALA A 139 -7.68 19.46 -13.87
CA ALA A 139 -6.41 20.13 -14.15
C ALA A 139 -6.58 21.65 -14.41
N GLU A 140 -7.65 22.06 -15.10
CA GLU A 140 -7.99 23.48 -15.34
C GLU A 140 -8.22 24.25 -14.02
N GLU A 141 -8.70 23.57 -12.98
CA GLU A 141 -8.87 24.13 -11.63
C GLU A 141 -7.60 24.01 -10.77
N ASP A 142 -6.46 23.68 -11.34
CA ASP A 142 -5.16 23.58 -10.64
C ASP A 142 -5.15 22.55 -9.48
N SER A 143 -5.95 21.50 -9.61
CA SER A 143 -6.01 20.39 -8.65
C SER A 143 -5.22 19.20 -9.15
N ASN A 144 -4.43 18.58 -8.25
CA ASN A 144 -3.65 17.39 -8.56
C ASN A 144 -4.45 16.11 -8.24
N LEU A 145 -4.20 15.06 -9.03
CA LEU A 145 -4.71 13.71 -8.83
C LEU A 145 -3.57 12.82 -8.30
N SER A 146 -3.65 12.40 -7.04
CA SER A 146 -2.68 11.46 -6.48
C SER A 146 -3.09 9.99 -6.60
N LYS A 147 -4.35 9.73 -6.95
CA LYS A 147 -4.89 8.39 -7.23
C LYS A 147 -6.03 8.47 -8.23
N LEU A 148 -6.08 7.51 -9.15
CA LEU A 148 -7.24 7.24 -10.00
C LEU A 148 -7.39 5.74 -10.19
N GLN A 149 -8.56 5.21 -9.86
CA GLN A 149 -8.85 3.78 -9.99
C GLN A 149 -10.28 3.59 -10.50
N SER A 150 -10.45 2.73 -11.49
CA SER A 150 -11.78 2.35 -12.00
C SER A 150 -12.26 1.06 -11.36
N PHE A 151 -13.56 0.98 -11.10
CA PHE A 151 -14.24 -0.23 -10.66
C PHE A 151 -15.44 -0.49 -11.56
N PRO A 152 -15.64 -1.72 -12.05
CA PRO A 152 -16.84 -2.07 -12.79
C PRO A 152 -18.06 -1.97 -11.86
N ILE A 153 -19.17 -1.47 -12.38
CA ILE A 153 -20.44 -1.39 -11.64
C ILE A 153 -21.14 -2.74 -11.78
N PRO A 154 -21.35 -3.50 -10.68
CA PRO A 154 -22.01 -4.79 -10.72
C PRO A 154 -23.41 -4.68 -11.36
N GLY A 155 -23.74 -5.62 -12.26
CA GLY A 155 -25.04 -5.67 -12.92
C GLY A 155 -25.25 -4.63 -14.03
N SER A 156 -24.21 -3.93 -14.45
CA SER A 156 -24.26 -3.01 -15.58
C SER A 156 -23.21 -3.36 -16.63
N ASP A 157 -23.59 -3.36 -17.91
CA ASP A 157 -22.67 -3.66 -19.00
C ASP A 157 -21.73 -2.47 -19.24
N PHE A 158 -20.41 -2.73 -19.02
CA PHE A 158 -19.30 -1.79 -19.33
C PHE A 158 -19.35 -0.42 -18.63
N LYS A 159 -20.15 -0.28 -17.55
CA LYS A 159 -20.13 0.95 -16.75
C LYS A 159 -19.10 0.86 -15.63
N TYR A 160 -18.45 1.98 -15.36
CA TYR A 160 -17.40 2.10 -14.36
C TYR A 160 -17.67 3.26 -13.40
N SER A 161 -17.37 3.06 -12.14
CA SER A 161 -17.15 4.13 -11.17
C SER A 161 -15.66 4.44 -11.08
N PHE A 162 -15.33 5.70 -10.84
CA PHE A 162 -13.96 6.16 -10.70
C PHE A 162 -13.74 6.68 -9.28
N HIS A 163 -12.75 6.11 -8.60
CA HIS A 163 -12.30 6.59 -7.31
C HIS A 163 -11.03 7.38 -7.52
N ALA A 164 -11.05 8.65 -7.13
CA ALA A 164 -9.92 9.56 -7.27
C ALA A 164 -9.59 10.24 -5.95
N ASP A 165 -8.30 10.45 -5.70
CA ASP A 165 -7.83 11.30 -4.61
C ASP A 165 -7.39 12.64 -5.21
N LEU A 166 -8.12 13.71 -4.86
CA LEU A 166 -7.85 15.09 -5.27
C LEU A 166 -7.04 15.80 -4.20
N GLU A 167 -6.01 16.51 -4.61
CA GLU A 167 -5.21 17.39 -3.76
C GLU A 167 -5.56 18.84 -4.07
N PHE A 168 -5.75 19.64 -3.03
CA PHE A 168 -6.19 21.03 -3.13
C PHE A 168 -5.61 21.87 -1.98
N GLU A 169 -5.56 23.18 -2.15
CA GLU A 169 -4.99 24.09 -1.13
C GLU A 169 -6.00 24.43 -0.03
N THR A 170 -7.27 24.67 -0.43
CA THR A 170 -8.34 25.09 0.48
C THR A 170 -9.65 24.36 0.20
N LYS A 171 -10.57 24.38 1.15
CA LYS A 171 -11.91 23.81 0.94
C LYS A 171 -12.67 24.52 -0.20
N ASP A 172 -12.51 25.82 -0.32
CA ASP A 172 -13.17 26.58 -1.40
C ASP A 172 -12.61 26.17 -2.76
N HIS A 173 -11.32 25.91 -2.86
CA HIS A 173 -10.68 25.34 -4.04
C HIS A 173 -11.30 23.96 -4.36
N PHE A 174 -11.41 23.07 -3.37
CA PHE A 174 -12.07 21.78 -3.56
C PHE A 174 -13.49 21.90 -4.11
N TYR A 175 -14.31 22.79 -3.54
CA TYR A 175 -15.67 22.98 -4.03
C TYR A 175 -15.73 23.51 -5.47
N LYS A 176 -14.80 24.41 -5.89
CA LYS A 176 -14.69 24.84 -7.30
C LYS A 176 -14.40 23.64 -8.22
N VAL A 177 -13.46 22.76 -7.83
CA VAL A 177 -13.17 21.54 -8.60
C VAL A 177 -14.41 20.66 -8.74
N ILE A 178 -15.13 20.40 -7.63
CA ILE A 178 -16.35 19.59 -7.66
C ILE A 178 -17.43 20.21 -8.53
N ASP A 179 -17.66 21.51 -8.42
CA ASP A 179 -18.67 22.22 -9.21
C ASP A 179 -18.33 22.21 -10.72
N SER A 180 -17.04 22.23 -11.07
CA SER A 180 -16.59 22.16 -12.47
C SER A 180 -16.82 20.79 -13.12
N ILE A 181 -16.71 19.70 -12.36
CA ILE A 181 -16.87 18.33 -12.86
C ILE A 181 -18.31 17.80 -12.74
N LYS A 182 -19.09 18.29 -11.77
CA LYS A 182 -20.46 17.83 -11.49
C LYS A 182 -21.40 17.81 -12.70
N PRO A 183 -21.34 18.75 -13.67
CA PRO A 183 -22.20 18.69 -14.86
C PRO A 183 -21.86 17.58 -15.86
N ILE A 184 -20.69 16.96 -15.74
CA ILE A 184 -20.16 15.96 -16.68
C ILE A 184 -19.88 14.60 -16.03
N THR A 185 -20.33 14.42 -14.77
CA THR A 185 -20.20 13.20 -13.97
C THR A 185 -21.52 12.63 -13.53
#